data_ac60c923be2b7e0711e5e9e4495a4ca2
#
_entry.id   ac60c923be2b7e0711e5e9e4495a4ca2
#
_cell.length_a   1.000
_cell.length_b   1.000
_cell.length_c   1.000
_cell.angle_alpha   90.00
_cell.angle_beta   90.00
_cell.angle_gamma   90.00
#
_symmetry.space_group_name_H-M   'P 1'
#
loop_
_entity.id
_entity.type
_entity.pdbx_description
1 polymer ?
#
loop_
_entity_poly.entity_id
_entity_poly.type
_entity_poly.pdbx_seq_one_letter_code
_entity_poly.pdbx_strand_id
1 'polypeptide(L)'
;MIEHIGRLDFTCGARDLAGAVDALRAMPDIDSRRVAVWGYCTGGTLAWLAACLRGDVAAAVLFFPSQPMFQELGPLTPVHPMDLLWQLTCPTLVIYGSEDLVMPPELLADFRARIDRWRVNAEVRVYEGAGHSFSVPWGPMRHEEADRQAWADAVAFLQAHTKVE
;
A
#
# COMPACT_ATOMS: atom_id res chain seq x y z
N MET A 1 12.61 10.73 -14.07
CA MET A 1 11.94 9.77 -13.15
C MET A 1 10.41 9.77 -13.32
N ILE A 2 9.75 10.93 -13.30
CA ILE A 2 8.26 11.02 -13.45
C ILE A 2 7.77 10.46 -14.80
N GLU A 3 8.51 10.69 -15.89
CA GLU A 3 8.17 10.22 -17.23
C GLU A 3 8.10 8.67 -17.35
N HIS A 4 8.88 7.94 -16.56
CA HIS A 4 8.85 6.48 -16.55
C HIS A 4 7.65 5.92 -15.75
N ILE A 5 7.20 6.63 -14.71
CA ILE A 5 6.03 6.23 -13.90
C ILE A 5 4.76 6.28 -14.75
N GLY A 6 4.62 7.30 -15.62
CA GLY A 6 3.47 7.43 -16.55
C GLY A 6 3.37 6.33 -17.61
N ARG A 7 4.42 5.51 -17.77
CA ARG A 7 4.47 4.37 -18.71
C ARG A 7 4.42 3.02 -18.01
N LEU A 8 4.28 3.00 -16.70
CA LEU A 8 4.21 1.76 -15.92
C LEU A 8 2.86 1.06 -16.18
N ASP A 9 2.95 -0.20 -16.55
CA ASP A 9 1.78 -1.09 -16.58
C ASP A 9 1.49 -1.58 -15.16
N PHE A 10 0.53 -0.94 -14.52
CA PHE A 10 0.14 -1.28 -13.15
C PHE A 10 -0.51 -2.66 -13.06
N THR A 11 -1.15 -3.12 -14.14
CA THR A 11 -1.77 -4.45 -14.19
C THR A 11 -0.69 -5.53 -14.24
N CYS A 12 0.31 -5.37 -15.11
CA CYS A 12 1.46 -6.29 -15.16
C CYS A 12 2.26 -6.24 -13.86
N GLY A 13 2.60 -5.04 -13.35
CA GLY A 13 3.37 -4.91 -12.12
C GLY A 13 2.68 -5.54 -10.90
N ALA A 14 1.35 -5.40 -10.78
CA ALA A 14 0.59 -6.06 -9.71
C ALA A 14 0.59 -7.58 -9.84
N ARG A 15 0.50 -8.11 -11.07
CA ARG A 15 0.58 -9.56 -11.34
C ARG A 15 1.98 -10.11 -11.08
N ASP A 16 3.03 -9.38 -11.44
CA ASP A 16 4.42 -9.77 -11.17
C ASP A 16 4.66 -9.87 -9.66
N LEU A 17 4.16 -8.88 -8.89
CA LEU A 17 4.24 -8.92 -7.43
C LEU A 17 3.41 -10.08 -6.84
N ALA A 18 2.24 -10.35 -7.38
CA ALA A 18 1.44 -11.51 -6.99
C ALA A 18 2.18 -12.84 -7.29
N GLY A 19 2.86 -12.93 -8.43
CA GLY A 19 3.72 -14.07 -8.78
C GLY A 19 4.92 -14.22 -7.85
N ALA A 20 5.51 -13.12 -7.38
CA ALA A 20 6.58 -13.13 -6.38
C ALA A 20 6.09 -13.71 -5.04
N VAL A 21 4.85 -13.41 -4.63
CA VAL A 21 4.21 -14.02 -3.46
C VAL A 21 4.11 -15.54 -3.63
N ASP A 22 3.68 -16.04 -4.83
CA ASP A 22 3.64 -17.47 -5.11
C ASP A 22 5.02 -18.12 -5.01
N ALA A 23 6.04 -17.48 -5.58
CA ALA A 23 7.40 -17.98 -5.53
C ALA A 23 7.93 -18.10 -4.08
N LEU A 24 7.69 -17.06 -3.25
CA LEU A 24 8.06 -17.10 -1.84
C LEU A 24 7.34 -18.22 -1.09
N ARG A 25 6.04 -18.39 -1.32
CA ARG A 25 5.23 -19.40 -0.64
C ARG A 25 5.60 -20.85 -1.04
N ALA A 26 6.21 -21.02 -2.19
CA ALA A 26 6.72 -22.31 -2.66
C ALA A 26 8.10 -22.67 -2.05
N MET A 27 8.79 -21.73 -1.39
CA MET A 27 10.09 -21.98 -0.78
C MET A 27 9.95 -22.81 0.50
N PRO A 28 10.75 -23.86 0.69
CA PRO A 28 10.61 -24.79 1.83
C PRO A 28 10.91 -24.12 3.19
N ASP A 29 11.70 -23.05 3.20
CA ASP A 29 12.13 -22.35 4.41
C ASP A 29 11.19 -21.16 4.76
N ILE A 30 10.15 -20.93 3.97
CA ILE A 30 9.17 -19.85 4.17
C ILE A 30 7.85 -20.45 4.71
N ASP A 31 7.37 -19.92 5.84
CA ASP A 31 6.00 -20.21 6.24
C ASP A 31 5.04 -19.48 5.28
N SER A 32 4.40 -20.25 4.41
CA SER A 32 3.50 -19.74 3.37
C SER A 32 2.32 -18.92 3.90
N ARG A 33 1.96 -19.05 5.18
CA ARG A 33 0.89 -18.30 5.85
C ARG A 33 1.32 -16.91 6.33
N ARG A 34 2.64 -16.62 6.27
CA ARG A 34 3.24 -15.41 6.84
C ARG A 34 3.81 -14.46 5.79
N VAL A 35 3.52 -14.69 4.53
CA VAL A 35 3.97 -13.80 3.46
C VAL A 35 3.09 -12.56 3.42
N ALA A 36 3.68 -11.39 3.61
CA ALA A 36 3.04 -10.09 3.54
C ALA A 36 3.59 -9.27 2.36
N VAL A 37 2.86 -8.24 1.95
CA VAL A 37 3.32 -7.28 0.96
C VAL A 37 3.56 -5.92 1.61
N TRP A 38 4.64 -5.23 1.19
CA TRP A 38 4.99 -3.90 1.68
C TRP A 38 5.48 -3.04 0.51
N GLY A 39 4.95 -1.84 0.37
CA GLY A 39 5.35 -0.94 -0.71
C GLY A 39 5.35 0.53 -0.32
N TYR A 40 6.18 1.32 -1.02
CA TYR A 40 6.31 2.76 -0.87
C TYR A 40 5.95 3.45 -2.18
N CYS A 41 5.24 4.57 -2.12
CA CYS A 41 4.90 5.41 -3.27
C CYS A 41 4.24 4.55 -4.39
N THR A 42 4.80 4.51 -5.59
CA THR A 42 4.35 3.63 -6.68
C THR A 42 4.36 2.15 -6.28
N GLY A 43 5.38 1.70 -5.52
CA GLY A 43 5.41 0.35 -4.95
C GLY A 43 4.28 0.12 -3.94
N GLY A 44 3.84 1.15 -3.21
CA GLY A 44 2.66 1.10 -2.35
C GLY A 44 1.38 0.86 -3.14
N THR A 45 1.22 1.53 -4.29
CA THR A 45 0.09 1.28 -5.21
C THR A 45 0.13 -0.14 -5.78
N LEU A 46 1.31 -0.62 -6.19
CA LEU A 46 1.47 -2.00 -6.70
C LEU A 46 1.18 -3.04 -5.62
N ALA A 47 1.67 -2.83 -4.39
CA ALA A 47 1.38 -3.72 -3.26
C ALA A 47 -0.12 -3.76 -2.92
N TRP A 48 -0.80 -2.61 -2.99
CA TRP A 48 -2.26 -2.54 -2.86
C TRP A 48 -2.97 -3.39 -3.92
N LEU A 49 -2.64 -3.16 -5.19
CA LEU A 49 -3.25 -3.91 -6.31
C LEU A 49 -2.95 -5.41 -6.21
N ALA A 50 -1.71 -5.79 -5.85
CA ALA A 50 -1.35 -7.18 -5.63
C ALA A 50 -2.16 -7.81 -4.48
N ALA A 51 -2.35 -7.10 -3.36
CA ALA A 51 -3.17 -7.56 -2.26
C ALA A 51 -4.66 -7.71 -2.65
N CYS A 52 -5.17 -6.85 -3.55
CA CYS A 52 -6.51 -7.02 -4.12
C CYS A 52 -6.62 -8.25 -5.02
N LEU A 53 -5.54 -8.58 -5.78
CA LEU A 53 -5.50 -9.79 -6.62
C LEU A 53 -5.32 -11.07 -5.81
N ARG A 54 -4.77 -10.96 -4.62
CA ARG A 54 -4.42 -12.07 -3.73
C ARG A 54 -5.18 -11.99 -2.43
N GLY A 55 -6.16 -12.83 -2.25
CA GLY A 55 -6.87 -12.93 -0.97
C GLY A 55 -6.12 -13.69 0.13
N ASP A 56 -4.87 -14.10 -0.11
CA ASP A 56 -4.13 -15.05 0.72
C ASP A 56 -2.78 -14.51 1.25
N VAL A 57 -2.49 -13.21 1.11
CA VAL A 57 -1.37 -12.59 1.82
C VAL A 57 -1.73 -12.34 3.28
N ALA A 58 -0.76 -12.51 4.19
CA ALA A 58 -0.98 -12.39 5.62
C ALA A 58 -1.32 -10.96 6.06
N ALA A 59 -0.72 -9.96 5.41
CA ALA A 59 -0.96 -8.55 5.63
C ALA A 59 -0.42 -7.69 4.48
N ALA A 60 -0.90 -6.45 4.38
CA ALA A 60 -0.35 -5.44 3.48
C ALA A 60 0.04 -4.17 4.25
N VAL A 61 1.21 -3.58 3.93
CA VAL A 61 1.65 -2.28 4.45
C VAL A 61 1.94 -1.34 3.29
N LEU A 62 1.20 -0.25 3.21
CA LEU A 62 1.15 0.66 2.09
C LEU A 62 1.60 2.06 2.55
N PHE A 63 2.87 2.40 2.30
CA PHE A 63 3.40 3.73 2.61
C PHE A 63 3.11 4.69 1.47
N PHE A 64 2.33 5.70 1.74
CA PHE A 64 1.96 6.79 0.83
C PHE A 64 1.78 6.32 -0.63
N PRO A 65 0.84 5.37 -0.88
CA PRO A 65 0.56 4.92 -2.25
C PRO A 65 0.34 6.11 -3.18
N SER A 66 1.10 6.18 -4.29
CA SER A 66 1.15 7.39 -5.12
C SER A 66 -0.05 7.58 -6.04
N GLN A 67 -0.82 6.52 -6.28
CA GLN A 67 -1.98 6.56 -7.18
C GLN A 67 -3.18 5.84 -6.57
N PRO A 68 -3.82 6.41 -5.54
CA PRO A 68 -5.12 5.92 -5.07
C PRO A 68 -6.20 6.06 -6.15
N MET A 69 -6.09 7.14 -6.95
CA MET A 69 -6.85 7.39 -8.17
C MET A 69 -5.87 7.68 -9.30
N PHE A 70 -6.00 7.02 -10.44
CA PHE A 70 -5.23 7.35 -11.63
C PHE A 70 -5.77 8.65 -12.26
N GLN A 71 -4.91 9.42 -12.93
CA GLN A 71 -5.34 10.63 -13.65
C GLN A 71 -6.29 10.27 -14.80
N GLU A 72 -5.95 9.20 -15.52
CA GLU A 72 -6.78 8.66 -16.61
C GLU A 72 -6.81 7.14 -16.52
N LEU A 73 -7.96 6.56 -16.85
CA LEU A 73 -8.07 5.12 -17.01
C LEU A 73 -7.72 4.71 -18.44
N GLY A 74 -7.07 3.58 -18.59
CA GLY A 74 -6.61 3.06 -19.86
C GLY A 74 -6.10 1.62 -19.76
N PRO A 75 -5.52 1.07 -20.83
CA PRO A 75 -5.06 -0.32 -20.82
C PRO A 75 -4.03 -0.64 -19.72
N LEU A 76 -3.21 0.34 -19.34
CA LEU A 76 -2.18 0.19 -18.30
C LEU A 76 -2.71 0.47 -16.87
N THR A 77 -3.86 1.13 -16.78
CA THR A 77 -4.52 1.57 -15.54
C THR A 77 -6.04 1.38 -15.66
N PRO A 78 -6.54 0.14 -15.78
CA PRO A 78 -7.92 -0.13 -16.18
C PRO A 78 -8.97 0.21 -15.11
N VAL A 79 -8.57 0.36 -13.86
CA VAL A 79 -9.45 0.64 -12.73
C VAL A 79 -8.68 1.37 -11.62
N HIS A 80 -9.32 2.32 -10.95
CA HIS A 80 -8.69 3.01 -9.82
C HIS A 80 -8.47 2.05 -8.63
N PRO A 81 -7.31 2.11 -7.95
CA PRO A 81 -7.08 1.30 -6.75
C PRO A 81 -8.17 1.49 -5.67
N MET A 82 -8.67 2.71 -5.48
CA MET A 82 -9.76 2.97 -4.54
C MET A 82 -11.06 2.23 -4.87
N ASP A 83 -11.33 1.94 -6.15
CA ASP A 83 -12.52 1.19 -6.56
C ASP A 83 -12.37 -0.32 -6.33
N LEU A 84 -11.15 -0.78 -6.04
CA LEU A 84 -10.83 -2.17 -5.69
C LEU A 84 -10.72 -2.42 -4.17
N LEU A 85 -10.93 -1.41 -3.33
CA LEU A 85 -10.81 -1.55 -1.86
C LEU A 85 -11.61 -2.72 -1.29
N TRP A 86 -12.80 -2.98 -1.84
CA TRP A 86 -13.65 -4.10 -1.42
C TRP A 86 -13.05 -5.49 -1.66
N GLN A 87 -11.99 -5.59 -2.46
CA GLN A 87 -11.23 -6.83 -2.69
C GLN A 87 -10.10 -7.05 -1.68
N LEU A 88 -9.77 -6.05 -0.85
CA LEU A 88 -8.79 -6.22 0.21
C LEU A 88 -9.37 -7.09 1.33
N THR A 89 -8.95 -8.34 1.39
CA THR A 89 -9.38 -9.31 2.39
C THR A 89 -8.37 -9.52 3.52
N CYS A 90 -7.11 -9.14 3.30
CA CYS A 90 -6.07 -9.20 4.31
C CYS A 90 -6.08 -7.94 5.20
N PRO A 91 -5.60 -8.04 6.46
CA PRO A 91 -5.29 -6.87 7.27
C PRO A 91 -4.36 -5.91 6.51
N THR A 92 -4.74 -4.64 6.41
CA THR A 92 -4.01 -3.65 5.63
C THR A 92 -3.74 -2.40 6.44
N LEU A 93 -2.48 -1.96 6.51
CA LEU A 93 -2.08 -0.68 7.08
C LEU A 93 -1.73 0.29 5.95
N VAL A 94 -2.45 1.41 5.90
CA VAL A 94 -2.20 2.48 4.94
C VAL A 94 -1.66 3.70 5.67
N ILE A 95 -0.53 4.22 5.21
CA ILE A 95 0.23 5.28 5.87
C ILE A 95 0.34 6.48 4.93
N TYR A 96 -0.07 7.66 5.41
CA TYR A 96 0.08 8.93 4.70
C TYR A 96 0.63 10.02 5.64
N GLY A 97 1.16 11.08 5.06
CA GLY A 97 1.43 12.33 5.78
C GLY A 97 0.24 13.28 5.68
N SER A 98 0.06 14.17 6.66
CA SER A 98 -1.03 15.16 6.63
C SER A 98 -0.87 16.22 5.54
N GLU A 99 0.36 16.40 5.02
CA GLU A 99 0.71 17.32 3.94
C GLU A 99 0.95 16.59 2.60
N ASP A 100 0.51 15.33 2.49
CA ASP A 100 0.65 14.56 1.25
C ASP A 100 -0.39 15.00 0.21
N LEU A 101 0.08 15.70 -0.82
CA LEU A 101 -0.76 16.22 -1.90
C LEU A 101 -1.40 15.12 -2.78
N VAL A 102 -0.91 13.89 -2.69
CA VAL A 102 -1.51 12.73 -3.39
C VAL A 102 -2.80 12.29 -2.71
N MET A 103 -2.89 12.51 -1.39
CA MET A 103 -4.05 12.15 -0.58
C MET A 103 -4.59 13.41 0.16
N PRO A 104 -5.16 14.38 -0.56
CA PRO A 104 -5.73 15.56 0.07
C PRO A 104 -6.91 15.20 1.00
N PRO A 105 -7.28 16.09 1.93
CA PRO A 105 -8.27 15.79 2.97
C PRO A 105 -9.60 15.24 2.45
N GLU A 106 -10.09 15.73 1.33
CA GLU A 106 -11.35 15.29 0.72
C GLU A 106 -11.25 13.86 0.19
N LEU A 107 -10.11 13.51 -0.45
CA LEU A 107 -9.86 12.16 -0.95
C LEU A 107 -9.64 11.19 0.20
N LEU A 108 -8.96 11.61 1.26
CA LEU A 108 -8.77 10.83 2.48
C LEU A 108 -10.10 10.53 3.18
N ALA A 109 -11.01 11.51 3.21
CA ALA A 109 -12.35 11.32 3.76
C ALA A 109 -13.17 10.30 2.94
N ASP A 110 -13.14 10.39 1.60
CA ASP A 110 -13.78 9.39 0.72
C ASP A 110 -13.15 8.00 0.89
N PHE A 111 -11.83 7.92 1.01
CA PHE A 111 -11.11 6.68 1.26
C PHE A 111 -11.57 5.99 2.55
N ARG A 112 -11.64 6.73 3.66
CA ARG A 112 -12.15 6.23 4.94
C ARG A 112 -13.62 5.81 4.85
N ALA A 113 -14.45 6.61 4.19
CA ALA A 113 -15.87 6.29 4.00
C ALA A 113 -16.07 4.99 3.19
N ARG A 114 -15.21 4.71 2.20
CA ARG A 114 -15.24 3.44 1.44
C ARG A 114 -14.79 2.26 2.29
N ILE A 115 -13.75 2.42 3.12
CA ILE A 115 -13.32 1.39 4.09
C ILE A 115 -14.48 1.01 4.99
N ASP A 116 -15.15 1.99 5.59
CA ASP A 116 -16.28 1.76 6.50
C ASP A 116 -17.47 1.11 5.77
N ARG A 117 -17.83 1.65 4.60
CA ARG A 117 -18.95 1.17 3.78
C ARG A 117 -18.80 -0.28 3.37
N TRP A 118 -17.60 -0.68 2.97
CA TRP A 118 -17.32 -2.04 2.49
C TRP A 118 -16.76 -2.95 3.58
N ARG A 119 -16.60 -2.42 4.81
CA ARG A 119 -16.05 -3.14 5.97
C ARG A 119 -14.69 -3.76 5.67
N VAL A 120 -13.85 -2.99 4.97
CA VAL A 120 -12.50 -3.42 4.64
C VAL A 120 -11.67 -3.50 5.92
N ASN A 121 -10.90 -4.56 6.09
CA ASN A 121 -9.98 -4.69 7.22
C ASN A 121 -8.73 -3.84 6.99
N ALA A 122 -8.90 -2.52 6.99
CA ALA A 122 -7.83 -1.56 6.76
C ALA A 122 -7.79 -0.48 7.83
N GLU A 123 -6.57 -0.18 8.29
CA GLU A 123 -6.23 0.91 9.22
C GLU A 123 -5.52 2.02 8.44
N VAL A 124 -5.95 3.28 8.60
CA VAL A 124 -5.33 4.44 7.95
C VAL A 124 -4.69 5.32 9.00
N ARG A 125 -3.36 5.42 8.97
CA ARG A 125 -2.58 6.32 9.83
C ARG A 125 -2.06 7.51 9.05
N VAL A 126 -2.25 8.69 9.64
CA VAL A 126 -1.80 9.97 9.07
C VAL A 126 -0.84 10.61 10.05
N TYR A 127 0.36 10.97 9.57
CA TYR A 127 1.42 11.56 10.37
C TYR A 127 1.48 13.06 10.13
N GLU A 128 1.32 13.83 11.20
CA GLU A 128 1.22 15.28 11.14
C GLU A 128 2.49 15.95 10.63
N GLY A 129 2.35 16.96 9.76
CA GLY A 129 3.45 17.71 9.15
C GLY A 129 4.27 16.94 8.12
N ALA A 130 3.95 15.67 7.87
CA ALA A 130 4.68 14.87 6.89
C ALA A 130 4.06 15.01 5.50
N GLY A 131 4.90 15.17 4.47
CA GLY A 131 4.50 15.19 3.07
C GLY A 131 4.64 13.83 2.39
N HIS A 132 4.45 13.81 1.06
CA HIS A 132 4.70 12.61 0.27
C HIS A 132 6.16 12.15 0.39
N SER A 133 6.40 10.85 0.50
CA SER A 133 7.75 10.26 0.59
C SER A 133 8.56 10.67 1.84
N PHE A 134 7.90 10.99 2.95
CA PHE A 134 8.55 11.42 4.20
C PHE A 134 9.52 10.40 4.80
N SER A 135 9.45 9.13 4.42
CA SER A 135 10.34 8.05 4.86
C SER A 135 11.56 7.82 3.96
N VAL A 136 11.75 8.64 2.89
CA VAL A 136 12.92 8.49 2.01
C VAL A 136 14.15 9.12 2.69
N PRO A 137 15.20 8.35 3.06
CA PRO A 137 16.29 8.83 3.92
C PRO A 137 17.07 10.02 3.37
N TRP A 138 17.16 10.12 2.04
CA TRP A 138 17.90 11.20 1.33
C TRP A 138 16.95 12.15 0.59
N GLY A 139 15.65 12.01 0.80
CA GLY A 139 14.65 12.82 0.12
C GLY A 139 14.49 14.21 0.76
N PRO A 140 14.18 15.25 -0.03
CA PRO A 140 13.94 16.59 0.50
C PRO A 140 12.68 16.68 1.36
N MET A 141 11.79 15.71 1.28
CA MET A 141 10.53 15.63 2.03
C MET A 141 10.64 14.77 3.30
N ARG A 142 11.86 14.38 3.68
CA ARG A 142 12.07 13.54 4.87
C ARG A 142 11.56 14.23 6.14
N HIS A 143 10.75 13.53 6.89
CA HIS A 143 10.26 13.92 8.21
C HIS A 143 10.66 12.84 9.23
N GLU A 144 11.78 13.05 9.95
CA GLU A 144 12.41 12.01 10.79
C GLU A 144 11.49 11.41 11.84
N GLU A 145 10.72 12.25 12.53
CA GLU A 145 9.82 11.77 13.58
C GLU A 145 8.67 10.92 13.00
N ALA A 146 8.05 11.39 11.91
CA ALA A 146 7.00 10.62 11.21
C ALA A 146 7.55 9.30 10.66
N ASP A 147 8.76 9.32 10.07
CA ASP A 147 9.43 8.13 9.56
C ASP A 147 9.65 7.09 10.67
N ARG A 148 10.21 7.53 11.80
CA ARG A 148 10.47 6.66 12.96
C ARG A 148 9.17 6.05 13.52
N GLN A 149 8.12 6.84 13.66
CA GLN A 149 6.83 6.38 14.16
C GLN A 149 6.16 5.44 13.18
N ALA A 150 6.09 5.82 11.90
CA ALA A 150 5.47 5.02 10.84
C ALA A 150 6.17 3.65 10.67
N TRP A 151 7.50 3.62 10.76
CA TRP A 151 8.27 2.38 10.74
C TRP A 151 7.92 1.48 11.93
N ALA A 152 7.91 2.04 13.15
CA ALA A 152 7.58 1.27 14.36
C ALA A 152 6.14 0.70 14.27
N ASP A 153 5.20 1.51 13.81
CA ASP A 153 3.81 1.11 13.63
C ASP A 153 3.65 0.01 12.57
N ALA A 154 4.37 0.13 11.44
CA ALA A 154 4.34 -0.87 10.36
C ALA A 154 4.93 -2.21 10.82
N VAL A 155 6.05 -2.20 11.55
CA VAL A 155 6.66 -3.41 12.10
C VAL A 155 5.74 -4.05 13.13
N ALA A 156 5.15 -3.28 14.04
CA ALA A 156 4.21 -3.79 15.04
C ALA A 156 2.96 -4.41 14.37
N PHE A 157 2.44 -3.74 13.32
CA PHE A 157 1.32 -4.24 12.54
C PHE A 157 1.64 -5.58 11.88
N LEU A 158 2.78 -5.69 11.18
CA LEU A 158 3.20 -6.96 10.57
C LEU A 158 3.38 -8.05 11.63
N GLN A 159 4.04 -7.75 12.75
CA GLN A 159 4.22 -8.71 13.83
C GLN A 159 2.89 -9.23 14.40
N ALA A 160 1.86 -8.37 14.48
CA ALA A 160 0.55 -8.77 14.95
C ALA A 160 -0.18 -9.71 13.96
N HIS A 161 0.00 -9.48 12.65
CA HIS A 161 -0.74 -10.18 11.61
C HIS A 161 0.02 -11.31 10.90
N THR A 162 1.33 -11.46 11.17
CA THR A 162 2.15 -12.56 10.63
C THR A 162 2.58 -13.56 11.70
N LYS A 163 2.12 -13.44 12.94
CA LYS A 163 2.34 -14.48 13.97
C LYS A 163 1.46 -15.70 13.66
N VAL A 164 2.06 -16.86 13.76
CA VAL A 164 1.32 -18.14 13.80
C VAL A 164 1.20 -18.51 15.28
N GLU A 165 0.00 -18.74 15.72
CA GLU A 165 -0.27 -19.36 17.04
C GLU A 165 0.22 -20.80 17.09
#